data_0c4136482d9b68f721e0ee5e4f2a6ad2
#
_entry.id   0c4136482d9b68f721e0ee5e4f2a6ad2
#
_cell.length_a   1.000
_cell.length_b   1.000
_cell.length_c   1.000
_cell.angle_alpha   90.00
_cell.angle_beta   90.00
_cell.angle_gamma   90.00
#
_symmetry.space_group_name_H-M   'P 1'
#
loop_
_entity.id
_entity.type
_entity.pdbx_description
1 polymer ?
#
loop_
_entity_poly.entity_id
_entity_poly.type
_entity_poly.pdbx_seq_one_letter_code
_entity_poly.pdbx_strand_id
1 'polypeptide(L)'
;LDGVQRFAWVADALAELPGSGIVYALTVDQAHSLAGFLAAQGHRVAAYTGQTEPDERARIEAALRANELKAVVATSALGMGYDKPDLGFCVHVGSPDSPVAYYQQVGRAGRALAEAVGVLLPAAESDPRIWDWFATATIPDPDAARRVLALLPSGPGADPVSVPAIETET
;
A
#
# COMPACT_ATOMS: atom_id res chain seq x y z
N LEU A 1 8.20 3.14 18.12
CA LEU A 1 6.92 2.50 18.50
C LEU A 1 6.91 1.06 17.99
N ASP A 2 6.51 0.11 18.83
CA ASP A 2 6.21 -1.26 18.38
C ASP A 2 4.88 -1.34 17.60
N GLY A 3 4.52 -2.53 17.12
CA GLY A 3 3.31 -2.70 16.32
C GLY A 3 2.02 -2.32 17.04
N VAL A 4 1.91 -2.70 18.32
CA VAL A 4 0.73 -2.41 19.15
C VAL A 4 0.65 -0.93 19.48
N GLN A 5 1.78 -0.32 19.81
CA GLN A 5 1.85 1.13 20.09
C GLN A 5 1.49 1.97 18.87
N ARG A 6 1.87 1.53 17.65
CA ARG A 6 1.46 2.21 16.41
C ARG A 6 -0.04 2.11 16.18
N PHE A 7 -0.66 0.96 16.43
CA PHE A 7 -2.11 0.77 16.31
C PHE A 7 -2.87 1.66 17.29
N ALA A 8 -2.43 1.69 18.56
CA ALA A 8 -3.01 2.54 19.58
C ALA A 8 -2.87 4.03 19.21
N TRP A 9 -1.68 4.44 18.76
CA TRP A 9 -1.45 5.81 18.30
C TRP A 9 -2.40 6.21 17.15
N VAL A 10 -2.60 5.32 16.17
CA VAL A 10 -3.53 5.60 15.07
C VAL A 10 -4.97 5.75 15.57
N ALA A 11 -5.40 4.90 16.52
CA ALA A 11 -6.74 5.01 17.10
C ALA A 11 -6.95 6.35 17.79
N ASP A 12 -6.00 6.79 18.61
CA ASP A 12 -6.08 8.08 19.30
C ASP A 12 -6.04 9.25 18.29
N ALA A 13 -5.11 9.20 17.33
CA ALA A 13 -4.92 10.27 16.36
C ALA A 13 -6.12 10.43 15.40
N LEU A 14 -6.81 9.35 15.03
CA LEU A 14 -7.97 9.42 14.15
C LEU A 14 -9.09 10.32 14.69
N ALA A 15 -9.21 10.46 16.01
CA ALA A 15 -10.20 11.36 16.61
C ALA A 15 -9.88 12.84 16.33
N GLU A 16 -8.61 13.18 16.22
CA GLU A 16 -8.11 14.57 16.10
C GLU A 16 -7.78 14.95 14.65
N LEU A 17 -7.44 13.98 13.79
CA LEU A 17 -7.07 14.22 12.39
C LEU A 17 -8.24 14.84 11.60
N PRO A 18 -7.99 15.81 10.70
CA PRO A 18 -9.03 16.53 9.98
C PRO A 18 -9.72 15.66 8.92
N GLY A 19 -11.04 15.79 8.80
CA GLY A 19 -11.82 15.17 7.73
C GLY A 19 -11.70 13.64 7.66
N SER A 20 -11.60 13.12 6.46
CA SER A 20 -11.32 11.71 6.17
C SER A 20 -9.94 11.53 5.56
N GLY A 21 -9.37 10.34 5.64
CA GLY A 21 -8.02 10.09 5.13
C GLY A 21 -7.71 8.63 4.82
N ILE A 22 -6.44 8.38 4.57
CA ILE A 22 -5.92 7.05 4.27
C ILE A 22 -4.87 6.68 5.32
N VAL A 23 -4.97 5.45 5.83
CA VAL A 23 -3.96 4.82 6.67
C VAL A 23 -3.29 3.72 5.86
N TYR A 24 -2.05 3.90 5.48
CA TYR A 24 -1.31 2.90 4.72
C TYR A 24 -0.69 1.86 5.64
N ALA A 25 -0.92 0.60 5.30
CA ALA A 25 -0.30 -0.58 5.89
C ALA A 25 0.55 -1.30 4.84
N LEU A 26 1.61 -1.96 5.28
CA LEU A 26 2.55 -2.60 4.35
C LEU A 26 2.01 -3.92 3.79
N THR A 27 1.29 -4.69 4.61
CA THR A 27 0.78 -6.01 4.23
C THR A 27 -0.75 -6.06 4.33
N VAL A 28 -1.34 -7.03 3.61
CA VAL A 28 -2.78 -7.32 3.65
C VAL A 28 -3.24 -7.64 5.07
N ASP A 29 -2.51 -8.51 5.77
CA ASP A 29 -2.84 -8.92 7.15
C ASP A 29 -2.78 -7.74 8.11
N GLN A 30 -1.77 -6.87 7.97
CA GLN A 30 -1.68 -5.65 8.77
C GLN A 30 -2.85 -4.71 8.50
N ALA A 31 -3.27 -4.56 7.24
CA ALA A 31 -4.39 -3.71 6.87
C ALA A 31 -5.70 -4.21 7.49
N HIS A 32 -5.98 -5.50 7.42
CA HIS A 32 -7.17 -6.10 8.02
C HIS A 32 -7.13 -6.04 9.55
N SER A 33 -5.98 -6.36 10.16
CA SER A 33 -5.83 -6.32 11.64
C SER A 33 -6.01 -4.91 12.19
N LEU A 34 -5.42 -3.91 11.54
CA LEU A 34 -5.56 -2.52 11.94
C LEU A 34 -6.99 -2.01 11.72
N ALA A 35 -7.62 -2.30 10.58
CA ALA A 35 -9.01 -1.91 10.33
C ALA A 35 -9.95 -2.53 11.37
N GLY A 36 -9.80 -3.82 11.69
CA GLY A 36 -10.57 -4.50 12.74
C GLY A 36 -10.37 -3.88 14.12
N PHE A 37 -9.12 -3.57 14.48
CA PHE A 37 -8.81 -2.89 15.73
C PHE A 37 -9.45 -1.52 15.83
N LEU A 38 -9.33 -0.69 14.79
CA LEU A 38 -9.90 0.66 14.74
C LEU A 38 -11.43 0.64 14.77
N ALA A 39 -12.06 -0.33 14.07
CA ALA A 39 -13.52 -0.51 14.10
C ALA A 39 -13.99 -0.90 15.51
N ALA A 40 -13.25 -1.76 16.22
CA ALA A 40 -13.55 -2.12 17.61
C ALA A 40 -13.42 -0.93 18.58
N GLN A 41 -12.61 0.08 18.24
CA GLN A 41 -12.53 1.35 18.96
C GLN A 41 -13.61 2.37 18.56
N GLY A 42 -14.55 1.99 17.68
CA GLY A 42 -15.67 2.82 17.26
C GLY A 42 -15.39 3.73 16.06
N HIS A 43 -14.23 3.61 15.40
CA HIS A 43 -13.94 4.37 14.19
C HIS A 43 -14.65 3.77 12.96
N ARG A 44 -15.18 4.63 12.11
CA ARG A 44 -15.76 4.23 10.82
C ARG A 44 -14.64 4.05 9.80
N VAL A 45 -14.14 2.85 9.67
CA VAL A 45 -13.03 2.49 8.79
C VAL A 45 -13.33 1.24 7.99
N ALA A 46 -12.64 1.06 6.87
CA ALA A 46 -12.69 -0.14 6.06
C ALA A 46 -11.27 -0.53 5.60
N ALA A 47 -11.01 -1.83 5.45
CA ALA A 47 -9.79 -2.33 4.83
C ALA A 47 -9.93 -2.32 3.30
N TYR A 48 -8.87 -1.89 2.58
CA TYR A 48 -8.79 -1.88 1.13
C TYR A 48 -7.45 -2.45 0.67
N THR A 49 -7.50 -3.64 0.10
CA THR A 49 -6.30 -4.39 -0.28
C THR A 49 -6.40 -4.94 -1.70
N GLY A 50 -5.32 -5.54 -2.18
CA GLY A 50 -5.33 -6.25 -3.46
C GLY A 50 -6.34 -7.42 -3.51
N GLN A 51 -6.72 -7.95 -2.35
CA GLN A 51 -7.68 -9.06 -2.21
C GLN A 51 -9.13 -8.61 -2.03
N THR A 52 -9.39 -7.31 -1.90
CA THR A 52 -10.76 -6.78 -1.78
C THR A 52 -11.48 -6.95 -3.13
N GLU A 53 -12.66 -7.56 -3.09
CA GLU A 53 -13.48 -7.80 -4.28
C GLU A 53 -13.89 -6.49 -4.98
N PRO A 54 -14.08 -6.48 -6.32
CA PRO A 54 -14.36 -5.26 -7.08
C PRO A 54 -15.58 -4.47 -6.59
N ASP A 55 -16.66 -5.16 -6.28
CA ASP A 55 -17.91 -4.52 -5.78
C ASP A 55 -17.70 -3.88 -4.39
N GLU A 56 -16.90 -4.53 -3.55
CA GLU A 56 -16.56 -4.00 -2.23
C GLU A 56 -15.63 -2.80 -2.34
N ARG A 57 -14.66 -2.82 -3.26
CA ARG A 57 -13.81 -1.66 -3.55
C ARG A 57 -14.66 -0.46 -3.93
N ALA A 58 -15.61 -0.65 -4.86
CA ALA A 58 -16.48 0.43 -5.32
C ALA A 58 -17.30 1.02 -4.15
N ARG A 59 -17.80 0.17 -3.24
CA ARG A 59 -18.54 0.62 -2.03
C ARG A 59 -17.64 1.41 -1.07
N ILE A 60 -16.45 0.91 -0.78
CA ILE A 60 -15.49 1.58 0.11
C ILE A 60 -15.07 2.94 -0.47
N GLU A 61 -14.77 2.99 -1.76
CA GLU A 61 -14.41 4.22 -2.45
C GLU A 61 -15.54 5.25 -2.44
N ALA A 62 -16.79 4.81 -2.67
CA ALA A 62 -17.97 5.66 -2.59
C ALA A 62 -18.18 6.20 -1.16
N ALA A 63 -18.09 5.34 -0.16
CA ALA A 63 -18.24 5.71 1.25
C ALA A 63 -17.14 6.68 1.72
N LEU A 64 -15.89 6.47 1.29
CA LEU A 64 -14.80 7.40 1.59
C LEU A 64 -15.02 8.75 0.89
N ARG A 65 -15.47 8.73 -0.38
CA ARG A 65 -15.78 9.94 -1.15
C ARG A 65 -16.92 10.75 -0.51
N ALA A 66 -17.92 10.06 0.04
CA ALA A 66 -19.04 10.67 0.75
C ALA A 66 -18.71 11.11 2.19
N ASN A 67 -17.48 10.94 2.67
CA ASN A 67 -17.06 11.16 4.06
C ASN A 67 -17.83 10.32 5.09
N GLU A 68 -18.40 9.20 4.67
CA GLU A 68 -19.05 8.22 5.57
C GLU A 68 -18.01 7.41 6.36
N LEU A 69 -16.82 7.20 5.77
CA LEU A 69 -15.67 6.62 6.47
C LEU A 69 -14.74 7.72 6.97
N LYS A 70 -14.23 7.53 8.18
CA LYS A 70 -13.14 8.36 8.75
C LYS A 70 -11.82 8.06 8.07
N ALA A 71 -11.55 6.78 7.79
CA ALA A 71 -10.37 6.37 7.06
C ALA A 71 -10.58 5.07 6.30
N VAL A 72 -9.79 4.90 5.26
CA VAL A 72 -9.55 3.61 4.63
C VAL A 72 -8.16 3.13 5.04
N VAL A 73 -8.09 1.90 5.59
CA VAL A 73 -6.82 1.24 5.87
C VAL A 73 -6.41 0.44 4.64
N ALA A 74 -5.39 0.90 3.94
CA ALA A 74 -5.07 0.40 2.62
C ALA A 74 -3.62 -0.10 2.52
N THR A 75 -3.41 -1.08 1.64
CA THR A 75 -2.08 -1.35 1.08
C THR A 75 -1.85 -0.44 -0.14
N SER A 76 -0.72 -0.59 -0.83
CA SER A 76 -0.47 0.07 -2.13
C SER A 76 -1.54 -0.20 -3.20
N ALA A 77 -2.46 -1.15 -2.95
CA ALA A 77 -3.60 -1.45 -3.82
C ALA A 77 -4.60 -0.29 -3.99
N LEU A 78 -4.73 0.61 -3.01
CA LEU A 78 -5.41 1.89 -3.21
C LEU A 78 -4.47 2.80 -4.01
N GLY A 79 -4.29 2.40 -5.28
CA GLY A 79 -3.29 2.91 -6.16
C GLY A 79 -3.76 4.02 -7.10
N MET A 80 -3.06 4.13 -8.23
CA MET A 80 -3.34 5.10 -9.29
C MET A 80 -4.80 5.00 -9.74
N GLY A 81 -5.48 6.15 -9.77
CA GLY A 81 -6.87 6.27 -10.22
C GLY A 81 -7.87 6.63 -9.13
N TYR A 82 -7.60 6.41 -7.85
CA TYR A 82 -8.44 6.96 -6.79
C TYR A 82 -8.06 8.41 -6.50
N ASP A 83 -9.00 9.31 -6.74
CA ASP A 83 -8.85 10.74 -6.45
C ASP A 83 -9.97 11.22 -5.54
N LYS A 84 -9.59 11.81 -4.40
CA LYS A 84 -10.46 12.51 -3.45
C LYS A 84 -9.72 13.77 -3.01
N PRO A 85 -10.08 14.93 -3.58
CA PRO A 85 -9.31 16.15 -3.38
C PRO A 85 -9.30 16.66 -1.93
N ASP A 86 -10.31 16.33 -1.15
CA ASP A 86 -10.52 16.77 0.23
C ASP A 86 -10.06 15.73 1.27
N LEU A 87 -9.10 14.86 0.95
CA LEU A 87 -8.44 14.01 1.96
C LEU A 87 -7.64 14.87 2.93
N GLY A 88 -8.03 14.82 4.21
CA GLY A 88 -7.42 15.64 5.27
C GLY A 88 -6.12 15.06 5.80
N PHE A 89 -5.87 13.77 5.65
CA PHE A 89 -4.66 13.15 6.17
C PHE A 89 -4.24 11.88 5.41
N CYS A 90 -2.95 11.56 5.58
CA CYS A 90 -2.32 10.33 5.15
C CYS A 90 -1.39 9.83 6.26
N VAL A 91 -1.64 8.65 6.80
CA VAL A 91 -0.82 8.02 7.85
C VAL A 91 -0.17 6.76 7.31
N HIS A 92 1.13 6.59 7.52
CA HIS A 92 1.85 5.36 7.17
C HIS A 92 2.21 4.59 8.44
N VAL A 93 1.73 3.36 8.55
CA VAL A 93 2.04 2.44 9.65
C VAL A 93 3.16 1.49 9.23
N GLY A 94 4.38 1.92 9.44
CA GLY A 94 5.59 1.39 8.83
C GLY A 94 5.99 2.20 7.59
N SER A 95 7.26 2.10 7.23
CA SER A 95 7.78 2.80 6.07
C SER A 95 7.33 2.13 4.77
N PRO A 96 6.92 2.89 3.75
CA PRO A 96 6.63 2.34 2.43
C PRO A 96 7.90 1.75 1.78
N ASP A 97 7.70 1.01 0.71
CA ASP A 97 8.75 0.30 -0.04
C ASP A 97 9.80 1.22 -0.67
N SER A 98 9.46 2.48 -0.92
CA SER A 98 10.39 3.44 -1.50
C SER A 98 10.00 4.90 -1.17
N PRO A 99 10.96 5.85 -1.27
CA PRO A 99 10.67 7.27 -1.16
C PRO A 99 9.67 7.76 -2.21
N VAL A 100 9.69 7.17 -3.41
CA VAL A 100 8.75 7.49 -4.49
C VAL A 100 7.34 7.07 -4.12
N ALA A 101 7.16 5.85 -3.59
CA ALA A 101 5.87 5.38 -3.09
C ALA A 101 5.36 6.27 -1.96
N TYR A 102 6.21 6.63 -1.01
CA TYR A 102 5.84 7.59 0.05
C TYR A 102 5.33 8.91 -0.51
N TYR A 103 6.08 9.51 -1.44
CA TYR A 103 5.69 10.78 -2.05
C TYR A 103 4.35 10.69 -2.80
N GLN A 104 4.15 9.62 -3.56
CA GLN A 104 2.90 9.37 -4.29
C GLN A 104 1.71 9.14 -3.36
N GLN A 105 1.92 8.50 -2.24
CA GLN A 105 0.88 8.19 -1.26
C GLN A 105 0.52 9.41 -0.42
N VAL A 106 1.50 10.12 0.15
CA VAL A 106 1.26 11.32 0.94
C VAL A 106 0.69 12.47 0.09
N GLY A 107 1.09 12.57 -1.17
CA GLY A 107 0.60 13.55 -2.12
C GLY A 107 -0.87 13.37 -2.55
N ARG A 108 -1.58 12.37 -2.02
CA ARG A 108 -3.04 12.23 -2.18
C ARG A 108 -3.82 13.12 -1.24
N ALA A 109 -3.26 13.44 -0.08
CA ALA A 109 -3.89 14.35 0.87
C ALA A 109 -3.71 15.82 0.46
N GLY A 110 -4.69 16.65 0.76
CA GLY A 110 -4.58 18.10 0.68
C GLY A 110 -4.72 18.74 -0.69
N ARG A 111 -5.14 18.01 -1.73
CA ARG A 111 -5.18 18.56 -3.11
C ARG A 111 -6.11 19.76 -3.27
N ALA A 112 -7.22 19.79 -2.53
CA ALA A 112 -8.17 20.90 -2.50
C ALA A 112 -8.35 21.50 -1.10
N LEU A 113 -7.45 21.23 -0.18
CA LEU A 113 -7.46 21.76 1.18
C LEU A 113 -6.30 22.74 1.36
N ALA A 114 -6.49 23.72 2.23
CA ALA A 114 -5.40 24.64 2.62
C ALA A 114 -4.29 23.91 3.40
N GLU A 115 -4.66 22.90 4.17
CA GLU A 115 -3.75 22.10 5.00
C GLU A 115 -4.18 20.64 4.99
N ALA A 116 -3.21 19.75 5.06
CA ALA A 116 -3.41 18.32 5.25
C ALA A 116 -2.27 17.74 6.10
N VAL A 117 -2.54 16.64 6.80
CA VAL A 117 -1.59 16.04 7.73
C VAL A 117 -1.00 14.78 7.11
N GLY A 118 0.33 14.74 6.98
CA GLY A 118 1.10 13.54 6.62
C GLY A 118 1.84 13.02 7.86
N VAL A 119 1.66 11.74 8.20
CA VAL A 119 2.35 11.11 9.33
C VAL A 119 3.03 9.83 8.85
N LEU A 120 4.27 9.65 9.27
CA LEU A 120 5.01 8.40 9.12
C LEU A 120 5.32 7.83 10.50
N LEU A 121 4.86 6.62 10.77
CA LEU A 121 5.16 5.86 11.99
C LEU A 121 6.17 4.75 11.63
N PRO A 122 7.47 5.03 11.67
CA PRO A 122 8.48 4.06 11.26
C PRO A 122 8.52 2.86 12.20
N ALA A 123 8.91 1.71 11.67
CA ALA A 123 9.16 0.48 12.39
C ALA A 123 10.67 0.24 12.44
N ALA A 124 11.37 0.89 13.38
CA ALA A 124 12.84 0.93 13.43
C ALA A 124 13.53 -0.45 13.34
N GLU A 125 12.87 -1.51 13.83
CA GLU A 125 13.42 -2.87 13.82
C GLU A 125 13.17 -3.62 12.49
N SER A 126 12.09 -3.32 11.77
CA SER A 126 11.68 -4.04 10.57
C SER A 126 11.89 -3.25 9.28
N ASP A 127 11.77 -1.92 9.29
CA ASP A 127 11.89 -1.09 8.09
C ASP A 127 13.22 -1.27 7.34
N PRO A 128 14.39 -1.34 7.99
CA PRO A 128 15.65 -1.56 7.27
C PRO A 128 15.68 -2.89 6.50
N ARG A 129 15.12 -3.96 7.08
CA ARG A 129 15.01 -5.28 6.42
C ARG A 129 14.05 -5.25 5.25
N ILE A 130 12.95 -4.51 5.40
CA ILE A 130 11.93 -4.34 4.37
C ILE A 130 12.51 -3.56 3.19
N TRP A 131 13.23 -2.48 3.45
CA TRP A 131 13.89 -1.72 2.38
C TRP A 131 14.98 -2.52 1.67
N ASP A 132 15.77 -3.27 2.41
CA ASP A 132 16.78 -4.16 1.85
C ASP A 132 16.14 -5.23 0.96
N TRP A 133 15.04 -5.82 1.41
CA TRP A 133 14.27 -6.76 0.62
C TRP A 133 13.72 -6.12 -0.66
N PHE A 134 13.08 -4.96 -0.60
CA PHE A 134 12.58 -4.27 -1.80
C PHE A 134 13.70 -3.83 -2.74
N ALA A 135 14.83 -3.41 -2.21
CA ALA A 135 15.99 -3.03 -3.02
C ALA A 135 16.62 -4.23 -3.76
N THR A 136 16.56 -5.42 -3.18
CA THR A 136 17.18 -6.63 -3.73
C THR A 136 16.20 -7.53 -4.49
N ALA A 137 14.95 -7.62 -4.06
CA ALA A 137 13.94 -8.51 -4.66
C ALA A 137 13.54 -8.11 -6.09
N THR A 138 13.74 -6.85 -6.47
CA THR A 138 13.46 -6.36 -7.83
C THR A 138 14.62 -6.59 -8.81
N ILE A 139 15.79 -6.96 -8.30
CA ILE A 139 16.96 -7.28 -9.12
C ILE A 139 16.96 -8.79 -9.32
N PRO A 140 16.70 -9.29 -10.53
CA PRO A 140 16.76 -10.71 -10.79
C PRO A 140 18.18 -11.23 -10.54
N ASP A 141 18.28 -12.45 -10.02
CA ASP A 141 19.56 -13.14 -9.93
C ASP A 141 20.24 -13.16 -11.32
N PRO A 142 21.47 -12.64 -11.45
CA PRO A 142 22.15 -12.55 -12.74
C PRO A 142 22.29 -13.90 -13.47
N ASP A 143 22.41 -15.01 -12.74
CA ASP A 143 22.52 -16.34 -13.31
C ASP A 143 21.15 -16.84 -13.78
N ALA A 144 20.06 -16.59 -13.01
CA ALA A 144 18.69 -16.86 -13.45
C ALA A 144 18.34 -16.03 -14.69
N ALA A 145 18.68 -14.75 -14.71
CA ALA A 145 18.47 -13.88 -15.85
C ALA A 145 19.21 -14.37 -17.11
N ARG A 146 20.45 -14.84 -16.98
CA ARG A 146 21.21 -15.42 -18.10
C ARG A 146 20.57 -16.70 -18.61
N ARG A 147 20.07 -17.58 -17.71
CA ARG A 147 19.35 -18.79 -18.13
C ARG A 147 18.10 -18.44 -18.93
N VAL A 148 17.28 -17.52 -18.43
CA VAL A 148 16.08 -17.04 -19.16
C VAL A 148 16.47 -16.46 -20.52
N LEU A 149 17.50 -15.60 -20.58
CA LEU A 149 17.94 -15.02 -21.85
C LEU A 149 18.46 -16.06 -22.85
N ALA A 150 19.08 -17.13 -22.37
CA ALA A 150 19.54 -18.22 -23.23
C ALA A 150 18.42 -19.05 -23.84
N LEU A 151 17.24 -19.07 -23.22
CA LEU A 151 16.04 -19.76 -23.72
C LEU A 151 15.25 -18.89 -24.71
N LEU A 152 15.50 -17.57 -24.74
CA LEU A 152 14.79 -16.69 -25.64
C LEU A 152 15.31 -16.85 -27.08
N PRO A 153 14.43 -16.98 -28.06
CA PRO A 153 14.82 -17.13 -29.46
C PRO A 153 15.52 -15.88 -29.97
N SER A 154 16.58 -16.08 -30.74
CA SER A 154 17.39 -15.01 -31.31
C SER A 154 17.10 -14.85 -32.78
N GLY A 155 16.56 -13.67 -33.17
CA GLY A 155 16.44 -13.28 -34.60
C GLY A 155 14.99 -13.03 -35.06
N PRO A 156 14.83 -12.31 -36.18
CA PRO A 156 13.52 -11.99 -36.73
C PRO A 156 12.83 -13.29 -37.24
N GLY A 157 11.62 -13.53 -36.71
CA GLY A 157 10.80 -14.66 -37.09
C GLY A 157 10.98 -15.94 -36.26
N ALA A 158 11.71 -15.87 -35.16
CA ALA A 158 11.82 -16.99 -34.22
C ALA A 158 10.52 -17.21 -33.47
N ASP A 159 10.15 -18.47 -33.23
CA ASP A 159 8.92 -18.82 -32.51
C ASP A 159 8.99 -18.35 -31.03
N PRO A 160 7.90 -17.79 -30.48
CA PRO A 160 7.87 -17.34 -29.09
C PRO A 160 7.95 -18.54 -28.14
N VAL A 161 8.72 -18.38 -27.07
CA VAL A 161 8.76 -19.34 -25.95
C VAL A 161 7.69 -18.97 -24.93
N SER A 162 6.91 -19.95 -24.48
CA SER A 162 5.88 -19.73 -23.47
C SER A 162 6.48 -19.56 -22.08
N VAL A 163 5.81 -18.76 -21.23
CA VAL A 163 6.24 -18.57 -19.82
C VAL A 163 6.36 -19.89 -19.06
N PRO A 164 5.40 -20.85 -19.15
CA PRO A 164 5.54 -22.16 -18.50
C PRO A 164 6.76 -22.96 -18.96
N ALA A 165 7.18 -22.83 -20.21
CA ALA A 165 8.39 -23.50 -20.70
C ALA A 165 9.65 -22.93 -20.09
N ILE A 166 9.69 -21.59 -19.88
CA ILE A 166 10.79 -20.92 -19.18
C ILE A 166 10.84 -21.32 -17.71
N GLU A 167 9.69 -21.35 -17.03
CA GLU A 167 9.58 -21.73 -15.60
C GLU A 167 10.00 -23.17 -15.32
N THR A 168 9.91 -24.06 -16.31
CA THR A 168 10.31 -25.48 -16.16
C THR A 168 11.83 -25.66 -16.23
N GLU A 169 12.55 -24.74 -16.88
CA GLU A 169 13.99 -24.85 -17.14
C GLU A 169 14.84 -23.87 -16.30
N THR A 170 14.21 -23.03 -15.47
CA THR A 170 14.88 -22.06 -14.60
C THR A 170 14.74 -22.36 -13.13
#